data_c93738028d3487d552d2d754f73d6d9f
#
_entry.id   c93738028d3487d552d2d754f73d6d9f
#
_cell.length_a   1.000
_cell.length_b   1.000
_cell.length_c   1.000
_cell.angle_alpha   90.00
_cell.angle_beta   90.00
_cell.angle_gamma   90.00
#
_symmetry.space_group_name_H-M   'P 1'
#
loop_
_entity.id
_entity.type
_entity.pdbx_description
1 polymer ?
#
loop_
_entity_poly.entity_id
_entity_poly.type
_entity_poly.pdbx_seq_one_letter_code
_entity_poly.pdbx_strand_id
1 'polypeptide(L)'
;MLHLAFLVVAAAVWLVLVSPGHSDDKRSAYSSVDPEKVEIIPKKWKSESPRPATPGEIDRLLAEAQRSDQVQPAPRTTDEQFLRRVTLDLTGKLPTPVEINHFVRDSDPDKRSKLIDRLLNSDAFCVHWAKRWHDVIVSRATNDLVKRTGVTRSLELWLAQQMREKRSWGEIASKLITATGEVKFGPLNADPSQGAAVFLLCHQGADANVERAAETSRVFLGIQIQCAQCHDHPSDIWKRNQFHELTAFYARVGDRLVRNSETNRFEGIALVSRPFGEHLMPNLADPRQRGSLTHPKFLTGESYLRGRPDPERREALARWITSKDNYWFSAAFANRVWADLLGQGFYQPVDALGPLQSALYPEVLYCLADSFRASDYDIRGLYRLIANTEAYQRQIRLGDSPDEHLRFAAAYPSRLDAHALWNSLECALGPLNLSPPGGPLRAQPRFSPRGFLEFQFKDAFGFDPSLKADEVEGSVPQALMLMNNPALNARMLAVGDTMLSRLLRSTRNDDEAVESLYLRVLGRKPTSGEVQTCREYIAQVGNRGEAFEDILWALVNSTEFQSRR
;
A
#
# COMPACT_ATOMS: atom_id res chain seq x y z
N MET A 1 -11.43 -33.86 -37.62
CA MET A 1 -12.76 -33.32 -38.02
C MET A 1 -13.37 -32.61 -36.86
N LEU A 2 -13.55 -31.32 -37.05
CA LEU A 2 -14.05 -30.38 -36.08
C LEU A 2 -15.46 -30.73 -35.54
N HIS A 3 -15.72 -30.55 -34.26
CA HIS A 3 -17.02 -30.12 -33.78
C HIS A 3 -16.87 -28.94 -32.81
N LEU A 4 -17.06 -27.75 -33.36
CA LEU A 4 -17.31 -26.51 -32.66
C LEU A 4 -18.73 -26.59 -32.05
N ALA A 5 -18.84 -26.47 -30.75
CA ALA A 5 -20.08 -26.11 -30.08
C ALA A 5 -19.99 -24.69 -29.56
N PHE A 6 -20.59 -23.75 -30.28
CA PHE A 6 -20.86 -22.37 -29.85
C PHE A 6 -21.95 -22.38 -28.78
N LEU A 7 -21.61 -21.97 -27.55
CA LEU A 7 -22.60 -21.56 -26.55
C LEU A 7 -22.72 -20.03 -26.60
N VAL A 8 -23.82 -19.59 -27.19
CA VAL A 8 -24.27 -18.18 -27.18
C VAL A 8 -24.81 -17.87 -25.80
N VAL A 9 -24.07 -17.07 -25.02
CA VAL A 9 -24.62 -16.46 -23.81
C VAL A 9 -25.17 -15.09 -24.21
N ALA A 10 -26.50 -14.97 -24.17
CA ALA A 10 -27.21 -13.71 -24.37
C ALA A 10 -26.91 -12.76 -23.22
N ALA A 11 -26.23 -11.65 -23.51
CA ALA A 11 -26.05 -10.55 -22.59
C ALA A 11 -27.39 -9.80 -22.45
N ALA A 12 -28.07 -9.96 -21.33
CA ALA A 12 -29.16 -9.07 -20.94
C ALA A 12 -28.53 -7.76 -20.42
N VAL A 13 -28.61 -6.72 -21.26
CA VAL A 13 -28.26 -5.35 -20.85
C VAL A 13 -29.40 -4.84 -19.95
N TRP A 14 -29.14 -4.80 -18.63
CA TRP A 14 -29.96 -4.03 -17.71
C TRP A 14 -29.49 -2.58 -17.73
N LEU A 15 -30.29 -1.72 -18.36
CA LEU A 15 -30.18 -0.27 -18.19
C LEU A 15 -30.61 0.06 -16.76
N VAL A 16 -29.67 0.23 -15.85
CA VAL A 16 -29.93 0.83 -14.56
C VAL A 16 -30.02 2.33 -14.76
N LEU A 17 -31.24 2.85 -14.71
CA LEU A 17 -31.51 4.28 -14.54
C LEU A 17 -30.92 4.69 -13.19
N VAL A 18 -29.77 5.33 -13.21
CA VAL A 18 -29.19 5.99 -12.03
C VAL A 18 -30.08 7.18 -11.71
N SER A 19 -30.90 7.05 -10.67
CA SER A 19 -31.57 8.19 -10.06
C SER A 19 -30.52 9.10 -9.43
N PRO A 20 -30.52 10.42 -9.69
CA PRO A 20 -29.66 11.36 -8.99
C PRO A 20 -30.26 11.65 -7.60
N GLY A 21 -29.96 10.80 -6.64
CA GLY A 21 -30.41 10.97 -5.29
C GLY A 21 -29.30 10.58 -4.30
N HIS A 22 -28.74 11.58 -3.63
CA HIS A 22 -27.95 11.58 -2.39
C HIS A 22 -26.65 12.42 -2.39
N SER A 23 -26.40 13.29 -3.38
CA SER A 23 -25.24 14.20 -3.30
C SER A 23 -25.54 15.58 -2.68
N ASP A 24 -26.82 15.97 -2.58
CA ASP A 24 -27.18 17.32 -2.13
C ASP A 24 -27.32 17.49 -0.60
N ASP A 25 -27.63 16.42 0.13
CA ASP A 25 -27.84 16.49 1.58
C ASP A 25 -26.52 16.72 2.38
N LYS A 26 -25.40 16.20 1.90
CA LYS A 26 -24.10 16.43 2.57
C LYS A 26 -23.55 17.84 2.35
N ARG A 27 -23.79 18.44 1.19
CA ARG A 27 -23.39 19.84 0.92
C ARG A 27 -24.11 20.84 1.81
N SER A 28 -25.35 20.59 2.16
CA SER A 28 -26.14 21.43 3.07
C SER A 28 -25.63 21.40 4.51
N ALA A 29 -25.14 20.24 4.98
CA ALA A 29 -24.65 20.10 6.36
C ALA A 29 -23.32 20.85 6.64
N TYR A 30 -22.45 20.97 5.63
CA TYR A 30 -21.16 21.66 5.79
C TYR A 30 -21.27 23.19 5.72
N SER A 31 -22.33 23.73 5.15
CA SER A 31 -22.52 25.18 5.00
C SER A 31 -22.86 25.91 6.32
N SER A 32 -23.22 25.16 7.36
CA SER A 32 -23.64 25.71 8.67
C SER A 32 -22.54 25.72 9.74
N VAL A 33 -21.39 25.10 9.46
CA VAL A 33 -20.28 25.01 10.42
C VAL A 33 -19.36 26.23 10.27
N ASP A 34 -19.19 27.00 11.34
CA ASP A 34 -18.23 28.09 11.41
C ASP A 34 -16.80 27.53 11.50
N PRO A 35 -15.98 27.64 10.45
CA PRO A 35 -14.64 27.05 10.41
C PRO A 35 -13.72 27.55 11.53
N GLU A 36 -13.95 28.76 12.05
CA GLU A 36 -13.14 29.33 13.13
C GLU A 36 -13.41 28.67 14.50
N LYS A 37 -14.52 27.98 14.62
CA LYS A 37 -14.90 27.24 15.83
C LYS A 37 -14.54 25.76 15.80
N VAL A 38 -14.05 25.28 14.65
CA VAL A 38 -13.64 23.87 14.49
C VAL A 38 -12.26 23.65 15.09
N GLU A 39 -12.18 22.66 15.92
CA GLU A 39 -10.93 22.26 16.58
C GLU A 39 -10.04 21.47 15.62
N ILE A 40 -8.94 22.07 15.14
CA ILE A 40 -8.01 21.43 14.20
C ILE A 40 -7.27 20.26 14.87
N ILE A 41 -6.80 20.45 16.10
CA ILE A 41 -6.14 19.40 16.91
C ILE A 41 -7.02 19.14 18.13
N PRO A 42 -7.42 17.90 18.43
CA PRO A 42 -8.25 17.59 19.59
C PRO A 42 -7.62 18.12 20.90
N LYS A 43 -8.38 18.86 21.72
CA LYS A 43 -7.89 19.41 23.01
C LYS A 43 -7.32 18.32 23.88
N LYS A 44 -8.01 17.18 23.96
CA LYS A 44 -7.59 15.98 24.66
C LYS A 44 -6.16 15.56 24.29
N TRP A 45 -5.80 15.66 23.00
CA TRP A 45 -4.48 15.31 22.50
C TRP A 45 -3.34 16.14 23.11
N LYS A 46 -3.58 17.44 23.34
CA LYS A 46 -2.59 18.34 23.94
C LYS A 46 -2.54 18.26 25.46
N SER A 47 -3.65 17.89 26.09
CA SER A 47 -3.77 17.87 27.55
C SER A 47 -3.35 16.55 28.20
N GLU A 48 -3.40 15.43 27.46
CA GLU A 48 -3.08 14.12 27.98
C GLU A 48 -1.64 13.71 27.62
N SER A 49 -0.95 13.09 28.59
CA SER A 49 0.36 12.49 28.35
C SER A 49 0.22 11.24 27.46
N PRO A 50 1.11 11.06 26.48
CA PRO A 50 1.11 9.86 25.64
C PRO A 50 1.24 8.58 26.46
N ARG A 51 0.44 7.57 26.14
CA ARG A 51 0.51 6.28 26.83
C ARG A 51 0.49 5.11 25.84
N PRO A 52 1.27 4.05 26.11
CA PRO A 52 1.20 2.84 25.30
C PRO A 52 -0.14 2.13 25.50
N ALA A 53 -0.66 1.54 24.44
CA ALA A 53 -1.84 0.67 24.48
C ALA A 53 -1.45 -0.81 24.39
N THR A 54 -2.34 -1.67 24.85
CA THR A 54 -2.25 -3.12 24.67
C THR A 54 -3.26 -3.61 23.63
N PRO A 55 -3.04 -4.78 22.99
CA PRO A 55 -4.04 -5.37 22.09
C PRO A 55 -5.41 -5.52 22.75
N GLY A 56 -5.45 -5.98 24.01
CA GLY A 56 -6.70 -6.14 24.76
C GLY A 56 -7.45 -4.83 25.02
N GLU A 57 -6.76 -3.70 25.13
CA GLU A 57 -7.42 -2.39 25.25
C GLU A 57 -8.08 -1.98 23.93
N ILE A 58 -7.39 -2.18 22.81
CA ILE A 58 -7.95 -1.93 21.47
C ILE A 58 -9.18 -2.82 21.23
N ASP A 59 -9.08 -4.11 21.57
CA ASP A 59 -10.20 -5.06 21.42
C ASP A 59 -11.39 -4.69 22.31
N ARG A 60 -11.16 -4.21 23.54
CA ARG A 60 -12.22 -3.73 24.43
C ARG A 60 -12.95 -2.53 23.84
N LEU A 61 -12.22 -1.50 23.40
CA LEU A 61 -12.81 -0.30 22.78
C LEU A 61 -13.60 -0.66 21.52
N LEU A 62 -13.05 -1.54 20.68
CA LEU A 62 -13.71 -1.99 19.47
C LEU A 62 -14.98 -2.80 19.80
N ALA A 63 -14.92 -3.69 20.77
CA ALA A 63 -16.09 -4.49 21.20
C ALA A 63 -17.20 -3.63 21.82
N GLU A 64 -16.87 -2.56 22.53
CA GLU A 64 -17.84 -1.59 23.04
C GLU A 64 -18.54 -0.86 21.90
N ALA A 65 -17.78 -0.37 20.91
CA ALA A 65 -18.32 0.30 19.73
C ALA A 65 -19.20 -0.65 18.87
N GLN A 66 -18.75 -1.87 18.63
CA GLN A 66 -19.50 -2.89 17.87
C GLN A 66 -20.80 -3.30 18.58
N ARG A 67 -20.79 -3.39 19.90
CA ARG A 67 -22.02 -3.65 20.68
C ARG A 67 -23.03 -2.53 20.55
N SER A 68 -22.57 -1.27 20.60
CA SER A 68 -23.44 -0.11 20.36
C SER A 68 -24.10 -0.14 18.98
N ASP A 69 -23.36 -0.61 17.98
CA ASP A 69 -23.82 -0.75 16.60
C ASP A 69 -24.57 -2.07 16.33
N GLN A 70 -24.76 -2.92 17.34
CA GLN A 70 -25.38 -4.25 17.23
C GLN A 70 -24.69 -5.19 16.22
N VAL A 71 -23.38 -5.03 16.04
CA VAL A 71 -22.57 -5.83 15.11
C VAL A 71 -21.98 -7.03 15.84
N GLN A 72 -22.15 -8.23 15.27
CA GLN A 72 -21.58 -9.47 15.80
C GLN A 72 -20.21 -9.75 15.15
N PRO A 73 -19.12 -9.80 15.93
CA PRO A 73 -17.82 -10.12 15.38
C PRO A 73 -17.72 -11.57 14.90
N ALA A 74 -16.98 -11.79 13.81
CA ALA A 74 -16.62 -13.11 13.32
C ALA A 74 -15.72 -13.85 14.33
N PRO A 75 -15.77 -15.19 14.37
CA PRO A 75 -14.87 -15.96 15.20
C PRO A 75 -13.41 -15.82 14.74
N ARG A 76 -12.50 -16.28 15.59
CA ARG A 76 -11.06 -16.32 15.29
C ARG A 76 -10.78 -17.26 14.11
N THR A 77 -9.86 -16.86 13.25
CA THR A 77 -9.48 -17.66 12.08
C THR A 77 -8.63 -18.89 12.45
N THR A 78 -8.58 -19.89 11.56
CA THR A 78 -7.72 -21.08 11.74
C THR A 78 -6.23 -20.69 11.71
N ASP A 79 -5.36 -21.58 12.17
CA ASP A 79 -3.93 -21.32 12.19
C ASP A 79 -3.32 -21.26 10.79
N GLU A 80 -3.81 -22.05 9.84
CA GLU A 80 -3.39 -22.00 8.44
C GLU A 80 -3.73 -20.63 7.82
N GLN A 81 -4.96 -20.19 7.97
CA GLN A 81 -5.42 -18.89 7.44
C GLN A 81 -4.70 -17.73 8.11
N PHE A 82 -4.49 -17.82 9.43
CA PHE A 82 -3.72 -16.81 10.16
C PHE A 82 -2.28 -16.73 9.64
N LEU A 83 -1.59 -17.88 9.55
CA LEU A 83 -0.21 -17.95 9.07
C LEU A 83 -0.07 -17.37 7.66
N ARG A 84 -0.98 -17.78 6.74
CA ARG A 84 -0.99 -17.24 5.37
C ARG A 84 -1.15 -15.73 5.39
N ARG A 85 -2.16 -15.21 6.09
CA ARG A 85 -2.48 -13.78 6.14
C ARG A 85 -1.32 -12.97 6.71
N VAL A 86 -0.83 -13.33 7.90
CA VAL A 86 0.22 -12.56 8.58
C VAL A 86 1.55 -12.59 7.83
N THR A 87 1.86 -13.70 7.15
CA THR A 87 3.08 -13.80 6.33
C THR A 87 2.97 -12.92 5.08
N LEU A 88 1.83 -12.92 4.41
CA LEU A 88 1.54 -12.03 3.28
C LEU A 88 1.58 -10.55 3.70
N ASP A 89 0.88 -10.20 4.77
CA ASP A 89 0.75 -8.81 5.21
C ASP A 89 2.07 -8.21 5.70
N LEU A 90 2.89 -9.00 6.38
CA LEU A 90 4.15 -8.51 6.93
C LEU A 90 5.34 -8.70 5.98
N THR A 91 5.32 -9.66 5.07
CA THR A 91 6.49 -9.96 4.23
C THR A 91 6.22 -9.97 2.73
N GLY A 92 4.95 -9.87 2.32
CA GLY A 92 4.54 -9.97 0.92
C GLY A 92 4.82 -11.34 0.29
N LYS A 93 4.89 -12.41 1.10
CA LYS A 93 5.22 -13.77 0.63
C LYS A 93 4.23 -14.79 1.18
N LEU A 94 4.07 -15.90 0.47
CA LEU A 94 3.37 -17.08 1.00
C LEU A 94 4.27 -17.84 1.98
N PRO A 95 3.70 -18.45 3.05
CA PRO A 95 4.42 -19.41 3.87
C PRO A 95 4.71 -20.68 3.07
N THR A 96 5.80 -21.35 3.38
CA THR A 96 6.14 -22.66 2.79
C THR A 96 5.29 -23.77 3.40
N PRO A 97 5.07 -24.91 2.69
CA PRO A 97 4.37 -26.07 3.26
C PRO A 97 5.00 -26.60 4.56
N VAL A 98 6.32 -26.48 4.70
CA VAL A 98 7.04 -26.87 5.93
C VAL A 98 6.68 -25.95 7.09
N GLU A 99 6.65 -24.64 6.87
CA GLU A 99 6.25 -23.66 7.88
C GLU A 99 4.80 -23.84 8.30
N ILE A 100 3.89 -24.14 7.35
CA ILE A 100 2.48 -24.38 7.64
C ILE A 100 2.35 -25.61 8.56
N ASN A 101 2.94 -26.74 8.16
CA ASN A 101 2.86 -27.98 8.95
C ASN A 101 3.48 -27.83 10.34
N HIS A 102 4.58 -27.09 10.47
CA HIS A 102 5.21 -26.83 11.75
C HIS A 102 4.32 -25.95 12.64
N PHE A 103 3.80 -24.84 12.10
CA PHE A 103 2.99 -23.89 12.85
C PHE A 103 1.66 -24.49 13.34
N VAL A 104 1.00 -25.30 12.49
CA VAL A 104 -0.27 -25.94 12.84
C VAL A 104 -0.08 -26.97 13.98
N ARG A 105 1.05 -27.70 13.97
CA ARG A 105 1.37 -28.72 14.99
C ARG A 105 1.91 -28.12 16.30
N ASP A 106 2.33 -26.87 16.28
CA ASP A 106 2.83 -26.19 17.48
C ASP A 106 1.68 -25.96 18.46
N SER A 107 1.83 -26.49 19.70
CA SER A 107 0.86 -26.35 20.78
C SER A 107 1.08 -25.12 21.67
N ASP A 108 2.09 -24.32 21.37
CA ASP A 108 2.41 -23.10 22.14
C ASP A 108 1.24 -22.09 22.04
N PRO A 109 0.61 -21.69 23.16
CA PRO A 109 -0.49 -20.72 23.17
C PRO A 109 -0.08 -19.36 22.59
N ASP A 110 1.20 -18.99 22.69
CA ASP A 110 1.77 -17.73 22.21
C ASP A 110 2.34 -17.82 20.79
N LYS A 111 2.17 -18.93 20.08
CA LYS A 111 2.78 -19.15 18.76
C LYS A 111 2.46 -18.06 17.75
N ARG A 112 1.24 -17.49 17.76
CA ARG A 112 0.83 -16.39 16.86
C ARG A 112 1.61 -15.11 17.15
N SER A 113 1.73 -14.70 18.41
CA SER A 113 2.50 -13.52 18.81
C SER A 113 4.00 -13.69 18.51
N LYS A 114 4.57 -14.88 18.80
CA LYS A 114 5.96 -15.21 18.47
C LYS A 114 6.22 -15.19 16.97
N LEU A 115 5.26 -15.65 16.17
CA LEU A 115 5.33 -15.57 14.71
C LEU A 115 5.33 -14.12 14.23
N ILE A 116 4.43 -13.28 14.73
CA ILE A 116 4.38 -11.85 14.41
C ILE A 116 5.74 -11.21 14.70
N ASP A 117 6.31 -11.45 15.87
CA ASP A 117 7.62 -10.91 16.27
C ASP A 117 8.75 -11.37 15.33
N ARG A 118 8.75 -12.64 14.95
CA ARG A 118 9.73 -13.20 14.01
C ARG A 118 9.63 -12.52 12.63
N LEU A 119 8.41 -12.35 12.11
CA LEU A 119 8.19 -11.74 10.79
C LEU A 119 8.57 -10.26 10.81
N LEU A 120 8.18 -9.49 11.83
CA LEU A 120 8.53 -8.07 11.98
C LEU A 120 10.05 -7.84 12.09
N ASN A 121 10.80 -8.80 12.61
CA ASN A 121 12.26 -8.71 12.71
C ASN A 121 13.00 -9.27 11.47
N SER A 122 12.27 -9.73 10.45
CA SER A 122 12.86 -10.25 9.21
C SER A 122 13.27 -9.14 8.24
N ASP A 123 14.26 -9.41 7.38
CA ASP A 123 14.60 -8.54 6.26
C ASP A 123 13.44 -8.45 5.24
N ALA A 124 12.66 -9.53 5.12
CA ALA A 124 11.50 -9.54 4.23
C ALA A 124 10.45 -8.49 4.61
N PHE A 125 10.24 -8.24 5.92
CA PHE A 125 9.40 -7.13 6.39
C PHE A 125 9.96 -5.78 5.95
N CYS A 126 11.26 -5.56 6.11
CA CYS A 126 11.89 -4.29 5.72
C CYS A 126 11.71 -4.00 4.23
N VAL A 127 11.90 -5.02 3.38
CA VAL A 127 11.74 -4.90 1.93
C VAL A 127 10.28 -4.70 1.53
N HIS A 128 9.35 -5.48 2.13
CA HIS A 128 7.92 -5.37 1.81
C HIS A 128 7.36 -4.01 2.23
N TRP A 129 7.66 -3.56 3.44
CA TRP A 129 7.26 -2.25 3.93
C TRP A 129 7.79 -1.13 3.03
N ALA A 130 9.06 -1.21 2.62
CA ALA A 130 9.65 -0.22 1.73
C ALA A 130 8.95 -0.13 0.37
N LYS A 131 8.54 -1.26 -0.21
CA LYS A 131 7.78 -1.30 -1.47
C LYS A 131 6.40 -0.69 -1.30
N ARG A 132 5.68 -1.01 -0.22
CA ARG A 132 4.37 -0.40 0.09
C ARG A 132 4.47 1.11 0.18
N TRP A 133 5.43 1.64 0.92
CA TRP A 133 5.62 3.08 1.10
C TRP A 133 6.19 3.77 -0.15
N HIS A 134 7.01 3.07 -0.93
CA HIS A 134 7.38 3.52 -2.26
C HIS A 134 6.12 3.77 -3.12
N ASP A 135 5.18 2.82 -3.15
CA ASP A 135 3.97 2.94 -3.95
C ASP A 135 3.05 4.06 -3.42
N VAL A 136 2.93 4.23 -2.10
CA VAL A 136 2.21 5.37 -1.49
C VAL A 136 2.77 6.72 -1.96
N ILE A 137 4.10 6.85 -2.04
CA ILE A 137 4.79 8.09 -2.41
C ILE A 137 4.75 8.33 -3.92
N VAL A 138 4.96 7.27 -4.73
CA VAL A 138 5.17 7.41 -6.17
C VAL A 138 3.88 7.33 -6.99
N SER A 139 2.80 6.76 -6.45
CA SER A 139 1.53 6.57 -7.18
C SER A 139 0.99 7.85 -7.82
N ARG A 140 1.14 8.99 -7.13
CA ARG A 140 0.67 10.31 -7.62
C ARG A 140 1.79 11.20 -8.15
N ALA A 141 2.97 10.65 -8.44
CA ALA A 141 4.07 11.41 -9.02
C ALA A 141 3.67 12.02 -10.36
N THR A 142 3.96 13.31 -10.56
CA THR A 142 3.70 14.04 -11.82
C THR A 142 4.94 14.12 -12.73
N ASN A 143 6.11 13.77 -12.19
CA ASN A 143 7.37 13.78 -12.94
C ASN A 143 7.57 12.48 -13.72
N ASP A 144 7.25 12.50 -15.02
CA ASP A 144 7.42 11.35 -15.92
C ASP A 144 8.86 10.87 -16.02
N LEU A 145 9.83 11.76 -15.90
CA LEU A 145 11.24 11.38 -15.94
C LEU A 145 11.59 10.48 -14.75
N VAL A 146 11.13 10.82 -13.56
CA VAL A 146 11.32 10.02 -12.34
C VAL A 146 10.67 8.64 -12.50
N LYS A 147 9.47 8.56 -13.06
CA LYS A 147 8.77 7.28 -13.30
C LYS A 147 9.52 6.38 -14.29
N ARG A 148 10.00 6.94 -15.41
CA ARG A 148 10.56 6.18 -16.54
C ARG A 148 12.03 5.81 -16.39
N THR A 149 12.80 6.54 -15.59
CA THR A 149 14.27 6.37 -15.51
C THR A 149 14.74 5.42 -14.41
N GLY A 150 13.82 4.85 -13.62
CA GLY A 150 14.17 3.95 -12.52
C GLY A 150 14.79 4.63 -11.30
N VAL A 151 14.71 5.94 -11.23
CA VAL A 151 15.16 6.78 -10.09
C VAL A 151 14.45 6.38 -8.79
N THR A 152 13.18 5.98 -8.88
CA THR A 152 12.37 5.58 -7.71
C THR A 152 12.93 4.37 -6.97
N ARG A 153 13.81 3.57 -7.62
CA ARG A 153 14.52 2.45 -6.97
C ARG A 153 15.41 2.91 -5.81
N SER A 154 16.00 4.11 -5.91
CA SER A 154 16.79 4.70 -4.81
C SER A 154 15.91 4.93 -3.56
N LEU A 155 14.67 5.39 -3.73
CA LEU A 155 13.73 5.56 -2.62
C LEU A 155 13.37 4.21 -1.98
N GLU A 156 13.06 3.18 -2.77
CA GLU A 156 12.75 1.84 -2.25
C GLU A 156 13.89 1.29 -1.41
N LEU A 157 15.13 1.37 -1.92
CA LEU A 157 16.31 0.91 -1.20
C LEU A 157 16.58 1.72 0.07
N TRP A 158 16.40 3.04 0.02
CA TRP A 158 16.54 3.92 1.18
C TRP A 158 15.52 3.59 2.26
N LEU A 159 14.23 3.44 1.91
CA LEU A 159 13.17 3.06 2.85
C LEU A 159 13.49 1.71 3.51
N ALA A 160 13.93 0.71 2.74
CA ALA A 160 14.32 -0.59 3.28
C ALA A 160 15.48 -0.46 4.28
N GLN A 161 16.46 0.41 3.99
CA GLN A 161 17.55 0.69 4.90
C GLN A 161 17.07 1.37 6.19
N GLN A 162 16.18 2.39 6.11
CA GLN A 162 15.62 3.02 7.32
C GLN A 162 14.93 1.97 8.21
N MET A 163 14.20 1.02 7.60
CA MET A 163 13.56 -0.07 8.35
C MET A 163 14.57 -1.03 8.99
N ARG A 164 15.67 -1.39 8.30
CA ARG A 164 16.75 -2.21 8.89
C ARG A 164 17.40 -1.51 10.09
N GLU A 165 17.59 -0.19 9.99
CA GLU A 165 18.14 0.66 11.04
C GLU A 165 17.13 0.95 12.16
N LYS A 166 15.89 0.46 12.07
CA LYS A 166 14.81 0.68 13.04
C LYS A 166 14.51 2.17 13.27
N ARG A 167 14.60 2.98 12.22
CA ARG A 167 14.26 4.40 12.30
C ARG A 167 12.77 4.59 12.56
N SER A 168 12.45 5.58 13.39
CA SER A 168 11.07 5.97 13.66
C SER A 168 10.42 6.62 12.44
N TRP A 169 9.09 6.60 12.38
CA TRP A 169 8.37 7.29 11.30
C TRP A 169 8.64 8.81 11.32
N GLY A 170 8.83 9.41 12.49
CA GLY A 170 9.22 10.81 12.63
C GLY A 170 10.56 11.14 11.97
N GLU A 171 11.59 10.29 12.18
CA GLU A 171 12.90 10.44 11.54
C GLU A 171 12.80 10.27 10.00
N ILE A 172 12.02 9.29 9.53
CA ILE A 172 11.82 9.03 8.10
C ILE A 172 11.12 10.22 7.44
N ALA A 173 10.02 10.71 8.01
CA ALA A 173 9.27 11.85 7.51
C ALA A 173 10.13 13.13 7.47
N SER A 174 10.89 13.40 8.54
CA SER A 174 11.80 14.55 8.58
C SER A 174 12.83 14.48 7.46
N LYS A 175 13.46 13.33 7.22
CA LYS A 175 14.45 13.15 6.15
C LYS A 175 13.84 13.31 4.76
N LEU A 176 12.61 12.86 4.52
CA LEU A 176 11.93 13.02 3.24
C LEU A 176 11.60 14.50 2.96
N ILE A 177 11.11 15.24 3.95
CA ILE A 177 10.73 16.65 3.82
C ILE A 177 11.97 17.54 3.65
N THR A 178 13.06 17.24 4.35
CA THR A 178 14.29 18.05 4.34
C THR A 178 15.34 17.58 3.32
N ALA A 179 14.99 16.57 2.50
CA ALA A 179 15.92 15.93 1.58
C ALA A 179 16.60 16.93 0.64
N THR A 180 17.85 16.64 0.33
CA THR A 180 18.68 17.28 -0.70
C THR A 180 19.43 16.20 -1.46
N GLY A 181 20.09 16.55 -2.55
CA GLY A 181 21.00 15.63 -3.24
C GLY A 181 20.64 15.37 -4.69
N GLU A 182 21.34 14.44 -5.27
CA GLU A 182 21.30 14.08 -6.68
C GLU A 182 20.98 12.59 -6.82
N VAL A 183 20.04 12.25 -7.69
CA VAL A 183 19.68 10.86 -7.98
C VAL A 183 20.00 10.53 -9.43
N LYS A 184 20.76 9.45 -9.64
CA LYS A 184 21.18 9.01 -10.98
C LYS A 184 20.11 8.21 -11.69
N PHE A 185 20.07 8.33 -13.01
CA PHE A 185 19.16 7.56 -13.84
C PHE A 185 19.61 6.10 -13.97
N GLY A 186 18.63 5.23 -14.07
CA GLY A 186 18.80 3.80 -14.24
C GLY A 186 18.72 3.01 -12.93
N PRO A 187 17.99 1.88 -12.92
CA PRO A 187 17.79 1.08 -11.71
C PRO A 187 19.09 0.45 -11.20
N LEU A 188 20.09 0.27 -12.08
CA LEU A 188 21.43 -0.24 -11.72
C LEU A 188 22.31 0.83 -11.03
N ASN A 189 21.97 2.11 -11.19
CA ASN A 189 22.67 3.24 -10.58
C ASN A 189 21.94 3.73 -9.31
N ALA A 190 20.98 2.98 -8.81
CA ALA A 190 20.22 3.34 -7.62
C ALA A 190 21.13 3.42 -6.39
N ASP A 191 21.16 4.61 -5.79
CA ASP A 191 21.92 4.91 -4.58
C ASP A 191 20.97 5.12 -3.40
N PRO A 192 20.95 4.23 -2.40
CA PRO A 192 20.09 4.40 -1.24
C PRO A 192 20.44 5.67 -0.44
N SER A 193 21.67 6.18 -0.45
CA SER A 193 22.02 7.40 0.28
C SER A 193 21.28 8.64 -0.20
N GLN A 194 20.85 8.64 -1.47
CA GLN A 194 20.14 9.74 -2.14
C GLN A 194 18.62 9.52 -2.26
N GLY A 195 18.14 8.38 -1.77
CA GLY A 195 16.76 7.96 -1.97
C GLY A 195 15.69 8.90 -1.41
N ALA A 196 15.98 9.57 -0.29
CA ALA A 196 15.03 10.51 0.32
C ALA A 196 14.65 11.67 -0.63
N ALA A 197 15.59 12.13 -1.49
CA ALA A 197 15.35 13.23 -2.42
C ALA A 197 14.25 12.90 -3.45
N VAL A 198 14.01 11.63 -3.73
CA VAL A 198 12.99 11.18 -4.70
C VAL A 198 11.59 11.66 -4.29
N PHE A 199 11.27 11.74 -2.99
CA PHE A 199 9.97 12.26 -2.52
C PHE A 199 9.64 13.62 -3.11
N LEU A 200 10.55 14.58 -3.05
CA LEU A 200 10.36 15.91 -3.60
C LEU A 200 10.57 15.98 -5.11
N LEU A 201 11.38 15.07 -5.68
CA LEU A 201 11.62 14.97 -7.12
C LEU A 201 10.48 14.28 -7.88
N CYS A 202 9.53 13.62 -7.19
CA CYS A 202 8.32 13.08 -7.80
C CYS A 202 7.47 14.13 -8.52
N HIS A 203 7.68 15.42 -8.24
CA HIS A 203 6.93 16.52 -8.82
C HIS A 203 7.86 17.50 -9.52
N GLN A 204 7.49 17.90 -10.76
CA GLN A 204 8.28 18.76 -11.64
C GLN A 204 7.40 19.80 -12.34
N GLY A 205 8.04 20.87 -12.82
CA GLY A 205 7.36 21.92 -13.60
C GLY A 205 6.86 23.08 -12.74
N ALA A 206 5.94 23.86 -13.29
CA ALA A 206 5.45 25.11 -12.66
C ALA A 206 4.72 24.83 -11.33
N ASP A 207 3.96 23.72 -11.27
CA ASP A 207 3.14 23.36 -10.12
C ASP A 207 3.87 22.45 -9.11
N ALA A 208 5.15 22.15 -9.33
CA ALA A 208 5.90 21.20 -8.50
C ALA A 208 5.82 21.50 -6.99
N ASN A 209 5.86 22.77 -6.58
CA ASN A 209 5.82 23.15 -5.17
C ASN A 209 4.40 23.02 -4.58
N VAL A 210 3.38 23.22 -5.40
CA VAL A 210 1.97 22.98 -5.07
C VAL A 210 1.74 21.48 -4.82
N GLU A 211 2.22 20.65 -5.73
CA GLU A 211 2.14 19.19 -5.61
C GLU A 211 2.95 18.67 -4.40
N ARG A 212 4.16 19.20 -4.16
CA ARG A 212 4.98 18.86 -2.97
C ARG A 212 4.24 19.15 -1.66
N ALA A 213 3.54 20.28 -1.58
CA ALA A 213 2.75 20.62 -0.40
C ALA A 213 1.53 19.70 -0.24
N ALA A 214 0.81 19.43 -1.32
CA ALA A 214 -0.33 18.51 -1.33
C ALA A 214 0.08 17.10 -0.89
N GLU A 215 1.17 16.56 -1.48
CA GLU A 215 1.67 15.22 -1.14
C GLU A 215 2.22 15.15 0.30
N THR A 216 2.86 16.21 0.78
CA THR A 216 3.30 16.29 2.19
C THR A 216 2.11 16.20 3.14
N SER A 217 1.02 16.91 2.86
CA SER A 217 -0.21 16.83 3.64
C SER A 217 -0.85 15.45 3.55
N ARG A 218 -0.99 14.89 2.35
CA ARG A 218 -1.58 13.57 2.11
C ARG A 218 -0.81 12.44 2.79
N VAL A 219 0.50 12.39 2.58
CA VAL A 219 1.35 11.29 3.05
C VAL A 219 1.53 11.30 4.56
N PHE A 220 1.77 12.48 5.14
CA PHE A 220 2.13 12.60 6.56
C PHE A 220 0.98 12.98 7.49
N LEU A 221 -0.02 13.72 6.99
CA LEU A 221 -1.17 14.15 7.80
C LEU A 221 -2.47 13.42 7.42
N GLY A 222 -2.47 12.68 6.30
CA GLY A 222 -3.66 12.01 5.79
C GLY A 222 -4.74 12.97 5.28
N ILE A 223 -4.39 14.24 5.00
CA ILE A 223 -5.33 15.29 4.61
C ILE A 223 -5.16 15.59 3.12
N GLN A 224 -6.19 15.34 2.33
CA GLN A 224 -6.22 15.68 0.90
C GLN A 224 -6.52 17.18 0.69
N ILE A 225 -5.57 18.03 1.05
CA ILE A 225 -5.76 19.49 0.98
C ILE A 225 -5.73 20.05 -0.46
N GLN A 226 -5.40 19.25 -1.46
CA GLN A 226 -5.21 19.70 -2.85
C GLN A 226 -6.44 20.38 -3.44
N CYS A 227 -7.66 20.00 -3.04
CA CYS A 227 -8.90 20.68 -3.46
C CYS A 227 -8.89 22.18 -3.09
N ALA A 228 -8.16 22.56 -2.04
CA ALA A 228 -8.03 23.94 -1.61
C ALA A 228 -7.05 24.76 -2.47
N GLN A 229 -6.45 24.21 -3.52
CA GLN A 229 -5.59 24.95 -4.45
C GLN A 229 -6.33 26.06 -5.21
N CYS A 230 -7.54 25.77 -5.70
CA CYS A 230 -8.30 26.68 -6.55
C CYS A 230 -9.45 27.39 -5.82
N HIS A 231 -10.07 26.74 -4.84
CA HIS A 231 -11.19 27.25 -4.06
C HIS A 231 -11.10 26.71 -2.63
N ASP A 232 -11.90 27.21 -1.71
CA ASP A 232 -12.01 26.63 -0.37
C ASP A 232 -12.43 25.17 -0.46
N HIS A 233 -11.91 24.33 0.43
CA HIS A 233 -12.15 22.88 0.38
C HIS A 233 -13.66 22.57 0.45
N PRO A 234 -14.21 21.74 -0.47
CA PRO A 234 -15.67 21.57 -0.59
C PRO A 234 -16.32 20.82 0.56
N SER A 235 -15.55 20.04 1.34
CA SER A 235 -16.07 19.17 2.40
C SER A 235 -15.25 19.24 3.70
N ASP A 236 -14.38 20.24 3.85
CA ASP A 236 -13.60 20.46 5.07
C ASP A 236 -13.31 21.96 5.29
N ILE A 237 -12.70 22.30 6.43
CA ILE A 237 -12.46 23.69 6.83
C ILE A 237 -11.38 24.42 6.02
N TRP A 238 -10.58 23.67 5.25
CA TRP A 238 -9.37 24.20 4.63
C TRP A 238 -9.66 25.29 3.61
N LYS A 239 -9.07 26.46 3.82
CA LYS A 239 -9.20 27.60 2.94
C LYS A 239 -8.09 27.61 1.88
N ARG A 240 -8.38 28.21 0.73
CA ARG A 240 -7.43 28.36 -0.37
C ARG A 240 -6.13 29.03 0.08
N ASN A 241 -6.21 30.09 0.90
CA ASN A 241 -5.00 30.74 1.42
C ASN A 241 -4.15 29.81 2.30
N GLN A 242 -4.76 28.94 3.14
CA GLN A 242 -4.03 27.98 3.97
C GLN A 242 -3.24 26.97 3.13
N PHE A 243 -3.81 26.50 2.01
CA PHE A 243 -3.10 25.66 1.07
C PHE A 243 -1.86 26.36 0.50
N HIS A 244 -2.00 27.60 0.05
CA HIS A 244 -0.88 28.38 -0.51
C HIS A 244 0.14 28.81 0.56
N GLU A 245 -0.27 29.02 1.80
CA GLU A 245 0.59 29.26 2.95
C GLU A 245 1.45 28.01 3.26
N LEU A 246 0.87 26.79 3.16
CA LEU A 246 1.63 25.55 3.26
C LEU A 246 2.60 25.38 2.08
N THR A 247 2.15 25.69 0.86
CA THR A 247 2.98 25.67 -0.35
C THR A 247 4.21 26.59 -0.23
N ALA A 248 4.10 27.69 0.46
CA ALA A 248 5.17 28.67 0.62
C ALA A 248 6.40 28.11 1.37
N PHE A 249 6.28 27.02 2.11
CA PHE A 249 7.45 26.31 2.67
C PHE A 249 8.36 25.75 1.58
N TYR A 250 7.82 25.39 0.41
CA TYR A 250 8.54 24.83 -0.74
C TYR A 250 8.92 25.85 -1.81
N ALA A 251 8.60 27.15 -1.62
CA ALA A 251 8.78 28.19 -2.64
C ALA A 251 10.20 28.26 -3.23
N ARG A 252 11.21 27.84 -2.48
CA ARG A 252 12.62 27.86 -2.88
C ARG A 252 13.18 26.49 -3.26
N VAL A 253 12.34 25.46 -3.31
CA VAL A 253 12.74 24.15 -3.81
C VAL A 253 12.71 24.16 -5.33
N GLY A 254 13.77 23.66 -5.94
CA GLY A 254 13.85 23.46 -7.39
C GLY A 254 14.53 22.15 -7.72
N ASP A 255 14.53 21.83 -9.00
CA ASP A 255 15.23 20.69 -9.55
C ASP A 255 16.03 21.09 -10.78
N ARG A 256 17.07 20.33 -11.09
CA ARG A 256 17.85 20.48 -12.32
C ARG A 256 18.34 19.12 -12.83
N LEU A 257 18.42 18.99 -14.14
CA LEU A 257 19.04 17.84 -14.77
C LEU A 257 20.55 17.89 -14.58
N VAL A 258 21.14 16.74 -14.28
CA VAL A 258 22.59 16.56 -14.12
C VAL A 258 23.15 15.95 -15.39
N ARG A 259 24.23 16.56 -15.90
CA ARG A 259 24.96 16.09 -17.08
C ARG A 259 26.28 15.44 -16.67
N ASN A 260 26.61 14.37 -17.32
CA ASN A 260 27.93 13.80 -17.30
C ASN A 260 28.90 14.73 -18.04
N SER A 261 29.99 15.12 -17.43
CA SER A 261 30.96 16.06 -17.99
C SER A 261 31.71 15.54 -19.23
N GLU A 262 31.88 14.22 -19.32
CA GLU A 262 32.63 13.59 -20.42
C GLU A 262 31.73 13.29 -21.62
N THR A 263 30.54 12.76 -21.35
CA THR A 263 29.63 12.31 -22.43
C THR A 263 28.59 13.36 -22.81
N ASN A 264 28.47 14.45 -22.07
CA ASN A 264 27.45 15.50 -22.20
C ASN A 264 25.99 14.97 -22.16
N ARG A 265 25.77 13.73 -21.70
CA ARG A 265 24.44 13.12 -21.56
C ARG A 265 23.84 13.43 -20.19
N PHE A 266 22.54 13.52 -20.14
CA PHE A 266 21.84 13.57 -18.84
C PHE A 266 21.97 12.23 -18.14
N GLU A 267 22.44 12.25 -16.89
CA GLU A 267 22.66 11.05 -16.08
C GLU A 267 21.91 11.06 -14.75
N GLY A 268 21.27 12.15 -14.40
CA GLY A 268 20.54 12.27 -13.13
C GLY A 268 19.68 13.51 -13.04
N ILE A 269 19.07 13.67 -11.88
CA ILE A 269 18.29 14.83 -11.47
C ILE A 269 18.68 15.22 -10.04
N ALA A 270 18.93 16.50 -9.81
CA ALA A 270 19.31 17.04 -8.51
C ALA A 270 18.19 17.92 -7.93
N LEU A 271 17.93 17.75 -6.65
CA LEU A 271 17.11 18.66 -5.87
C LEU A 271 17.98 19.84 -5.42
N VAL A 272 17.55 21.05 -5.68
CA VAL A 272 18.31 22.27 -5.41
C VAL A 272 17.53 23.28 -4.60
N SER A 273 18.22 24.01 -3.74
CA SER A 273 17.65 25.15 -3.03
C SER A 273 17.94 26.45 -3.79
N ARG A 274 16.90 27.22 -4.10
CA ARG A 274 17.03 28.53 -4.74
C ARG A 274 17.31 29.59 -3.67
N PRO A 275 18.24 30.53 -3.92
CA PRO A 275 18.58 31.56 -2.94
C PRO A 275 17.44 32.57 -2.70
N PHE A 276 16.59 32.77 -3.70
CA PHE A 276 15.46 33.70 -3.67
C PHE A 276 14.19 33.02 -4.18
N GLY A 277 13.10 33.69 -4.01
CA GLY A 277 11.76 33.29 -4.47
C GLY A 277 10.80 33.16 -3.31
N GLU A 278 9.60 33.62 -3.52
CA GLU A 278 8.48 33.47 -2.62
C GLU A 278 7.28 32.92 -3.40
N HIS A 279 6.38 32.28 -2.71
CA HIS A 279 5.19 31.74 -3.34
C HIS A 279 4.20 32.87 -3.68
N LEU A 280 3.63 32.79 -4.88
CA LEU A 280 2.58 33.68 -5.33
C LEU A 280 1.30 32.85 -5.51
N MET A 281 0.29 33.13 -4.70
CA MET A 281 -1.03 32.53 -4.88
C MET A 281 -1.66 33.10 -6.15
N PRO A 282 -2.00 32.28 -7.17
CA PRO A 282 -2.50 32.75 -8.45
C PRO A 282 -3.77 33.61 -8.34
N ASN A 283 -3.88 34.66 -9.17
CA ASN A 283 -5.14 35.39 -9.34
C ASN A 283 -6.03 34.61 -10.32
N LEU A 284 -7.07 33.96 -9.81
CA LEU A 284 -7.97 33.15 -10.64
C LEU A 284 -8.97 34.00 -11.42
N ALA A 285 -9.25 35.24 -10.99
CA ALA A 285 -10.13 36.15 -11.72
C ALA A 285 -9.45 36.73 -12.97
N ASP A 286 -8.13 36.95 -12.92
CA ASP A 286 -7.32 37.33 -14.07
C ASP A 286 -5.94 36.65 -13.97
N PRO A 287 -5.75 35.49 -14.62
CA PRO A 287 -4.49 34.75 -14.56
C PRO A 287 -3.26 35.49 -15.16
N ARG A 288 -3.50 36.58 -15.90
CA ARG A 288 -2.43 37.45 -16.43
C ARG A 288 -1.86 38.43 -15.39
N GLN A 289 -2.61 38.67 -14.33
CA GLN A 289 -2.13 39.51 -13.23
C GLN A 289 -1.23 38.68 -12.30
N ARG A 290 -0.26 39.39 -11.72
CA ARG A 290 0.62 38.81 -10.72
C ARG A 290 -0.21 38.35 -9.51
N GLY A 291 0.03 37.09 -9.07
CA GLY A 291 -0.60 36.52 -7.89
C GLY A 291 -0.22 37.26 -6.58
N SER A 292 -0.94 36.96 -5.53
CA SER A 292 -0.72 37.52 -4.19
C SER A 292 0.47 36.85 -3.50
N LEU A 293 1.37 37.65 -2.94
CA LEU A 293 2.52 37.16 -2.19
C LEU A 293 2.06 36.41 -0.94
N THR A 294 2.50 35.18 -0.81
CA THR A 294 2.11 34.29 0.29
C THR A 294 3.34 33.85 1.09
N HIS A 295 3.23 33.90 2.41
CA HIS A 295 4.29 33.52 3.33
C HIS A 295 4.00 32.17 4.00
N PRO A 296 5.05 31.43 4.43
CA PRO A 296 4.86 30.16 5.11
C PRO A 296 4.05 30.29 6.40
N LYS A 297 3.02 29.45 6.53
CA LYS A 297 2.18 29.33 7.71
C LYS A 297 1.72 27.89 7.86
N PHE A 298 1.72 27.37 9.08
CA PHE A 298 1.25 26.02 9.37
C PHE A 298 -0.27 25.93 9.30
N LEU A 299 -0.80 24.74 9.05
CA LEU A 299 -2.25 24.53 8.97
C LEU A 299 -2.96 24.85 10.31
N THR A 300 -2.25 24.79 11.42
CA THR A 300 -2.73 25.18 12.75
C THR A 300 -2.77 26.70 12.97
N GLY A 301 -2.30 27.49 12.01
CA GLY A 301 -2.44 28.95 12.01
C GLY A 301 -1.20 29.74 12.41
N GLU A 302 -0.15 29.09 12.92
CA GLU A 302 1.09 29.78 13.33
C GLU A 302 1.93 30.16 12.11
N SER A 303 2.33 31.42 12.03
CA SER A 303 3.18 31.95 10.95
C SER A 303 4.64 31.60 11.16
N TYR A 304 5.33 31.23 10.06
CA TYR A 304 6.77 31.09 10.07
C TYR A 304 7.47 32.36 9.58
N LEU A 305 8.74 32.52 9.95
CA LEU A 305 9.52 33.74 9.67
C LEU A 305 9.71 33.92 8.15
N ARG A 306 9.52 35.19 7.70
CA ARG A 306 9.72 35.59 6.30
C ARG A 306 11.20 35.54 5.91
N GLY A 307 11.48 35.37 4.62
CA GLY A 307 12.83 35.50 4.06
C GLY A 307 13.80 34.38 4.37
N ARG A 308 13.42 33.41 5.22
CA ARG A 308 14.30 32.29 5.60
C ARG A 308 14.72 31.44 4.41
N PRO A 309 15.96 30.89 4.39
CA PRO A 309 16.43 29.96 3.39
C PRO A 309 15.58 28.68 3.30
N ASP A 310 15.62 28.00 2.15
CA ASP A 310 14.90 26.76 1.92
C ASP A 310 15.12 25.68 3.00
N PRO A 311 16.37 25.35 3.40
CA PRO A 311 16.57 24.32 4.43
C PRO A 311 15.84 24.64 5.75
N GLU A 312 15.91 25.88 6.23
CA GLU A 312 15.26 26.29 7.47
C GLU A 312 13.73 26.19 7.38
N ARG A 313 13.14 26.53 6.21
CA ARG A 313 11.69 26.40 5.98
C ARG A 313 11.26 24.95 6.06
N ARG A 314 11.96 24.05 5.36
CA ARG A 314 11.61 22.63 5.34
C ARG A 314 11.89 21.95 6.69
N GLU A 315 12.95 22.33 7.40
CA GLU A 315 13.18 21.87 8.77
C GLU A 315 12.07 22.30 9.73
N ALA A 316 11.60 23.56 9.61
CA ALA A 316 10.48 24.04 10.43
C ALA A 316 9.19 23.26 10.11
N LEU A 317 8.91 23.02 8.82
CA LEU A 317 7.76 22.21 8.39
C LEU A 317 7.87 20.78 8.92
N ALA A 318 9.05 20.15 8.81
CA ALA A 318 9.29 18.80 9.30
C ALA A 318 9.07 18.70 10.83
N ARG A 319 9.62 19.65 11.60
CA ARG A 319 9.42 19.70 13.07
C ARG A 319 7.95 19.87 13.43
N TRP A 320 7.20 20.70 12.73
CA TRP A 320 5.79 20.89 12.97
C TRP A 320 4.98 19.64 12.66
N ILE A 321 5.25 18.99 11.51
CA ILE A 321 4.57 17.75 11.10
C ILE A 321 4.83 16.63 12.11
N THR A 322 6.08 16.42 12.50
CA THR A 322 6.48 15.30 13.37
C THR A 322 6.37 15.58 14.87
N SER A 323 5.85 16.79 15.23
CA SER A 323 5.63 17.13 16.62
C SER A 323 4.66 16.16 17.30
N LYS A 324 4.94 15.82 18.56
CA LYS A 324 4.04 15.01 19.39
C LYS A 324 2.68 15.68 19.63
N ASP A 325 2.59 16.99 19.45
CA ASP A 325 1.34 17.74 19.53
C ASP A 325 0.51 17.67 18.23
N ASN A 326 1.07 17.14 17.15
CA ASN A 326 0.36 16.98 15.88
C ASN A 326 -0.40 15.65 15.83
N TYR A 327 -1.69 15.69 16.14
CA TYR A 327 -2.58 14.53 16.10
C TYR A 327 -2.59 13.84 14.73
N TRP A 328 -2.67 14.62 13.64
CA TRP A 328 -2.82 14.11 12.29
C TRP A 328 -1.66 13.25 11.85
N PHE A 329 -0.44 13.56 12.29
CA PHE A 329 0.75 12.76 11.97
C PHE A 329 0.65 11.33 12.52
N SER A 330 0.21 11.19 13.75
CA SER A 330 0.01 9.89 14.39
C SER A 330 -1.21 9.17 13.83
N ALA A 331 -2.33 9.88 13.69
CA ALA A 331 -3.60 9.32 13.24
C ALA A 331 -3.54 8.83 11.79
N ALA A 332 -2.89 9.59 10.89
CA ALA A 332 -2.72 9.21 9.49
C ALA A 332 -1.94 7.91 9.34
N PHE A 333 -0.84 7.78 10.07
CA PHE A 333 -0.04 6.55 10.02
C PHE A 333 -0.78 5.37 10.63
N ALA A 334 -1.41 5.56 11.81
CA ALA A 334 -2.19 4.51 12.46
C ALA A 334 -3.38 4.05 11.59
N ASN A 335 -4.10 4.98 10.97
CA ASN A 335 -5.20 4.67 10.04
C ASN A 335 -4.72 3.87 8.84
N ARG A 336 -3.58 4.24 8.25
CA ARG A 336 -3.01 3.55 7.09
C ARG A 336 -2.53 2.14 7.44
N VAL A 337 -1.82 1.96 8.56
CA VAL A 337 -1.37 0.63 9.01
C VAL A 337 -2.57 -0.26 9.36
N TRP A 338 -3.59 0.30 10.00
CA TRP A 338 -4.83 -0.43 10.26
C TRP A 338 -5.51 -0.87 8.96
N ALA A 339 -5.63 0.02 7.98
CA ALA A 339 -6.19 -0.31 6.67
C ALA A 339 -5.37 -1.36 5.92
N ASP A 340 -4.04 -1.28 5.98
CA ASP A 340 -3.15 -2.27 5.38
C ASP A 340 -3.36 -3.67 5.97
N LEU A 341 -3.58 -3.76 7.29
CA LEU A 341 -3.72 -5.04 7.99
C LEU A 341 -5.17 -5.58 8.00
N LEU A 342 -6.19 -4.71 8.06
CA LEU A 342 -7.58 -5.15 8.12
C LEU A 342 -8.34 -4.99 6.79
N GLY A 343 -7.71 -4.35 5.79
CA GLY A 343 -8.32 -4.09 4.48
C GLY A 343 -9.20 -2.84 4.44
N GLN A 344 -9.34 -2.13 5.56
CA GLN A 344 -10.23 -0.99 5.72
C GLN A 344 -9.73 -0.05 6.82
N GLY A 345 -9.71 1.27 6.56
CA GLY A 345 -9.32 2.29 7.54
C GLY A 345 -10.50 2.81 8.37
N PHE A 346 -10.19 3.53 9.43
CA PHE A 346 -11.17 4.32 10.19
C PHE A 346 -11.69 5.51 9.37
N TYR A 347 -10.85 6.09 8.52
CA TYR A 347 -11.22 7.01 7.46
C TYR A 347 -11.09 6.33 6.11
N GLN A 348 -12.01 6.60 5.21
CA GLN A 348 -11.99 6.08 3.85
C GLN A 348 -12.40 7.15 2.82
N PRO A 349 -11.54 7.40 1.83
CA PRO A 349 -10.18 6.87 1.62
C PRO A 349 -9.25 7.10 2.82
N VAL A 350 -8.15 6.31 2.90
CA VAL A 350 -7.23 6.34 4.06
C VAL A 350 -6.49 7.67 4.27
N ASP A 351 -6.54 8.55 3.29
CA ASP A 351 -5.97 9.90 3.31
C ASP A 351 -7.06 11.00 3.26
N ALA A 352 -8.30 10.66 3.61
CA ALA A 352 -9.41 11.60 3.73
C ALA A 352 -9.66 12.02 5.19
N LEU A 353 -8.59 12.19 5.97
CA LEU A 353 -8.66 12.73 7.32
C LEU A 353 -8.94 14.24 7.26
N GLY A 354 -9.58 14.75 8.28
CA GLY A 354 -9.82 16.19 8.39
C GLY A 354 -10.73 16.53 9.56
N PRO A 355 -10.71 17.79 10.03
CA PRO A 355 -11.47 18.23 11.20
C PRO A 355 -13.00 18.07 11.08
N LEU A 356 -13.56 18.10 9.86
CA LEU A 356 -14.98 17.86 9.61
C LEU A 356 -15.30 16.44 9.18
N GLN A 357 -14.28 15.60 8.98
CA GLN A 357 -14.47 14.20 8.62
C GLN A 357 -14.69 13.36 9.87
N SER A 358 -15.51 12.32 9.74
CA SER A 358 -15.80 11.41 10.85
C SER A 358 -15.08 10.08 10.66
N ALA A 359 -14.28 9.70 11.65
CA ALA A 359 -13.70 8.37 11.71
C ALA A 359 -14.76 7.35 12.14
N LEU A 360 -14.71 6.16 11.58
CA LEU A 360 -15.37 5.02 12.18
C LEU A 360 -14.67 4.69 13.51
N TYR A 361 -15.39 4.57 14.61
CA TYR A 361 -14.84 4.27 15.93
C TYR A 361 -13.64 5.16 16.35
N PRO A 362 -13.84 6.48 16.47
CA PRO A 362 -12.77 7.45 16.66
C PRO A 362 -11.92 7.20 17.92
N GLU A 363 -12.49 6.63 18.98
CA GLU A 363 -11.75 6.31 20.22
C GLU A 363 -10.72 5.20 20.00
N VAL A 364 -10.98 4.24 19.09
CA VAL A 364 -10.02 3.18 18.74
C VAL A 364 -8.85 3.80 17.97
N LEU A 365 -9.12 4.64 16.98
CA LEU A 365 -8.06 5.35 16.24
C LEU A 365 -7.26 6.26 17.17
N TYR A 366 -7.92 6.99 18.07
CA TYR A 366 -7.25 7.85 19.04
C TYR A 366 -6.28 7.05 19.91
N CYS A 367 -6.73 5.90 20.43
CA CYS A 367 -5.91 5.02 21.27
C CYS A 367 -4.68 4.48 20.50
N LEU A 368 -4.85 4.07 19.25
CA LEU A 368 -3.75 3.63 18.37
C LEU A 368 -2.75 4.77 18.09
N ALA A 369 -3.27 5.95 17.74
CA ALA A 369 -2.45 7.12 17.45
C ALA A 369 -1.67 7.58 18.69
N ASP A 370 -2.30 7.55 19.87
CA ASP A 370 -1.66 7.91 21.14
C ASP A 370 -0.56 6.91 21.53
N SER A 371 -0.81 5.62 21.38
CA SER A 371 0.20 4.58 21.58
C SER A 371 1.38 4.72 20.60
N PHE A 372 1.12 5.08 19.36
CA PHE A 372 2.17 5.33 18.36
C PHE A 372 3.02 6.55 18.72
N ARG A 373 2.39 7.65 19.18
CA ARG A 373 3.07 8.82 19.73
C ARG A 373 3.91 8.47 20.96
N ALA A 374 3.37 7.64 21.87
CA ALA A 374 4.04 7.20 23.08
C ALA A 374 5.30 6.38 22.81
N SER A 375 5.31 5.58 21.75
CA SER A 375 6.45 4.76 21.32
C SER A 375 7.51 5.51 20.51
N ASP A 376 7.44 6.84 20.45
CA ASP A 376 8.27 7.69 19.59
C ASP A 376 8.18 7.31 18.10
N TYR A 377 6.95 6.95 17.68
CA TYR A 377 6.63 6.57 16.31
C TYR A 377 7.32 5.28 15.84
N ASP A 378 7.40 4.28 16.70
CA ASP A 378 7.93 2.95 16.37
C ASP A 378 6.98 2.21 15.42
N ILE A 379 7.41 2.08 14.17
CA ILE A 379 6.65 1.43 13.11
C ILE A 379 6.37 -0.04 13.44
N ARG A 380 7.38 -0.80 13.87
CA ARG A 380 7.19 -2.22 14.21
C ARG A 380 6.28 -2.42 15.41
N GLY A 381 6.41 -1.55 16.41
CA GLY A 381 5.54 -1.55 17.58
C GLY A 381 4.07 -1.41 17.22
N LEU A 382 3.75 -0.51 16.27
CA LEU A 382 2.37 -0.32 15.83
C LEU A 382 1.85 -1.54 15.05
N TYR A 383 2.62 -2.09 14.09
CA TYR A 383 2.25 -3.32 13.39
C TYR A 383 2.05 -4.49 14.38
N ARG A 384 2.94 -4.62 15.36
CA ARG A 384 2.83 -5.62 16.41
C ARG A 384 1.56 -5.47 17.24
N LEU A 385 1.25 -4.24 17.67
CA LEU A 385 0.05 -3.92 18.44
C LEU A 385 -1.21 -4.37 17.68
N ILE A 386 -1.35 -3.97 16.41
CA ILE A 386 -2.54 -4.25 15.60
C ILE A 386 -2.63 -5.75 15.25
N ALA A 387 -1.53 -6.39 14.83
CA ALA A 387 -1.53 -7.81 14.44
C ALA A 387 -1.85 -8.77 15.60
N ASN A 388 -1.65 -8.35 16.86
CA ASN A 388 -2.02 -9.10 18.05
C ASN A 388 -3.45 -8.85 18.53
N THR A 389 -4.23 -7.95 17.91
CA THR A 389 -5.65 -7.76 18.25
C THR A 389 -6.51 -8.92 17.79
N GLU A 390 -7.61 -9.19 18.48
CA GLU A 390 -8.64 -10.13 18.01
C GLU A 390 -9.25 -9.67 16.68
N ALA A 391 -9.38 -8.36 16.48
CA ALA A 391 -9.87 -7.78 15.23
C ALA A 391 -9.08 -8.26 14.00
N TYR A 392 -7.75 -8.26 14.08
CA TYR A 392 -6.89 -8.75 12.99
C TYR A 392 -7.00 -10.26 12.81
N GLN A 393 -7.21 -11.00 13.90
CA GLN A 393 -7.21 -12.47 13.89
C GLN A 393 -8.59 -13.10 13.59
N ARG A 394 -9.61 -12.30 13.24
CA ARG A 394 -10.94 -12.78 12.85
C ARG A 394 -10.94 -13.44 11.48
N GLN A 395 -11.91 -14.35 11.29
CA GLN A 395 -12.18 -14.96 9.99
C GLN A 395 -12.66 -13.91 8.97
N ILE A 396 -12.45 -14.22 7.69
CA ILE A 396 -13.09 -13.52 6.59
C ILE A 396 -14.53 -14.05 6.51
N ARG A 397 -15.50 -13.16 6.48
CA ARG A 397 -16.88 -13.49 6.10
C ARG A 397 -17.07 -13.19 4.63
N LEU A 398 -17.49 -14.21 3.89
CA LEU A 398 -18.02 -14.09 2.54
C LEU A 398 -19.55 -14.05 2.70
N GLY A 399 -20.11 -12.89 3.00
CA GLY A 399 -21.53 -12.74 3.20
C GLY A 399 -22.12 -11.65 2.32
N ASP A 400 -23.43 -11.73 2.10
CA ASP A 400 -24.19 -10.82 1.22
C ASP A 400 -24.40 -9.42 1.83
N SER A 401 -23.93 -9.17 3.05
CA SER A 401 -24.04 -7.87 3.69
C SER A 401 -22.71 -7.12 3.68
N PRO A 402 -22.55 -6.09 2.83
CA PRO A 402 -21.41 -5.19 2.86
C PRO A 402 -21.17 -4.53 4.22
N ASP A 403 -22.24 -4.27 4.97
CA ASP A 403 -22.19 -3.54 6.24
C ASP A 403 -21.41 -4.24 7.36
N GLU A 404 -21.37 -5.57 7.38
CA GLU A 404 -20.65 -6.32 8.42
C GLU A 404 -19.13 -6.17 8.28
N HIS A 405 -18.62 -6.05 7.06
CA HIS A 405 -17.20 -5.80 6.81
C HIS A 405 -16.82 -4.37 7.18
N LEU A 406 -17.74 -3.42 7.00
CA LEU A 406 -17.52 -1.99 7.22
C LEU A 406 -17.26 -1.59 8.68
N ARG A 407 -17.33 -2.52 9.64
CA ARG A 407 -17.24 -2.24 11.09
C ARG A 407 -16.18 -3.08 11.80
N PHE A 408 -15.20 -3.56 11.07
CA PHE A 408 -14.10 -4.41 11.57
C PHE A 408 -14.59 -5.68 12.29
N ALA A 409 -15.80 -6.13 11.98
CA ALA A 409 -16.38 -7.33 12.58
C ALA A 409 -15.80 -8.62 11.99
N ALA A 410 -15.27 -8.55 10.78
CA ALA A 410 -14.59 -9.64 10.10
C ALA A 410 -13.38 -9.08 9.33
N ALA A 411 -12.44 -9.94 8.95
CA ALA A 411 -11.37 -9.54 8.07
C ALA A 411 -11.91 -9.27 6.65
N TYR A 412 -11.46 -8.20 6.02
CA TYR A 412 -11.90 -7.81 4.68
C TYR A 412 -11.10 -8.54 3.61
N PRO A 413 -11.74 -9.22 2.64
CA PRO A 413 -11.04 -9.85 1.53
C PRO A 413 -10.57 -8.76 0.55
N SER A 414 -9.28 -8.44 0.58
CA SER A 414 -8.68 -7.50 -0.37
C SER A 414 -7.80 -8.21 -1.37
N ARG A 415 -7.60 -7.62 -2.55
CA ARG A 415 -6.64 -8.12 -3.54
C ARG A 415 -5.22 -7.92 -3.04
N LEU A 416 -4.34 -8.84 -3.44
CA LEU A 416 -2.90 -8.66 -3.23
C LEU A 416 -2.40 -7.50 -4.09
N ASP A 417 -1.52 -6.68 -3.54
CA ASP A 417 -0.78 -5.72 -4.34
C ASP A 417 0.15 -6.43 -5.35
N ALA A 418 0.62 -5.69 -6.34
CA ALA A 418 1.45 -6.23 -7.41
C ALA A 418 2.72 -6.94 -6.90
N HIS A 419 3.33 -6.44 -5.82
CA HIS A 419 4.54 -7.02 -5.24
C HIS A 419 4.25 -8.32 -4.50
N ALA A 420 3.20 -8.35 -3.68
CA ALA A 420 2.79 -9.55 -2.94
C ALA A 420 2.30 -10.64 -3.90
N LEU A 421 1.57 -10.28 -4.96
CA LEU A 421 1.14 -11.23 -5.98
C LEU A 421 2.33 -11.79 -6.77
N TRP A 422 3.28 -10.95 -7.18
CA TRP A 422 4.52 -11.41 -7.83
C TRP A 422 5.31 -12.37 -6.96
N ASN A 423 5.54 -12.01 -5.70
CA ASN A 423 6.25 -12.87 -4.76
C ASN A 423 5.50 -14.18 -4.50
N SER A 424 4.16 -14.14 -4.46
CA SER A 424 3.32 -15.35 -4.30
C SER A 424 3.45 -16.28 -5.49
N LEU A 425 3.51 -15.75 -6.72
CA LEU A 425 3.80 -16.54 -7.91
C LEU A 425 5.19 -17.18 -7.85
N GLU A 426 6.22 -16.43 -7.44
CA GLU A 426 7.57 -17.01 -7.26
C GLU A 426 7.62 -18.07 -6.15
N CYS A 427 6.89 -17.91 -5.05
CA CYS A 427 6.78 -18.93 -4.00
C CYS A 427 6.06 -20.20 -4.49
N ALA A 428 5.00 -20.03 -5.26
CA ALA A 428 4.21 -21.14 -5.77
C ALA A 428 4.93 -21.91 -6.91
N LEU A 429 5.45 -21.17 -7.90
CA LEU A 429 5.96 -21.73 -9.17
C LEU A 429 7.49 -21.88 -9.22
N GLY A 430 8.19 -21.24 -8.27
CA GLY A 430 9.65 -21.07 -8.32
C GLY A 430 10.06 -19.79 -9.08
N PRO A 431 11.38 -19.48 -9.14
CA PRO A 431 11.87 -18.24 -9.74
C PRO A 431 11.36 -18.04 -11.17
N LEU A 432 10.77 -16.87 -11.45
CA LEU A 432 10.25 -16.50 -12.77
C LEU A 432 11.36 -15.98 -13.69
N ASN A 433 12.47 -16.73 -13.82
CA ASN A 433 13.57 -16.39 -14.71
C ASN A 433 13.25 -16.79 -16.14
N LEU A 434 13.18 -15.82 -17.04
CA LEU A 434 12.88 -16.01 -18.45
C LEU A 434 14.17 -16.10 -19.27
N SER A 435 14.98 -17.11 -19.06
CA SER A 435 15.88 -17.55 -20.12
C SER A 435 15.20 -18.74 -20.79
N PRO A 436 14.83 -18.64 -22.08
CA PRO A 436 14.36 -19.81 -22.79
C PRO A 436 15.47 -20.88 -22.76
N PRO A 437 15.14 -22.16 -22.51
CA PRO A 437 16.13 -23.22 -22.56
C PRO A 437 16.74 -23.24 -23.98
N GLY A 438 18.06 -22.99 -24.09
CA GLY A 438 18.79 -23.16 -25.35
C GLY A 438 18.93 -21.93 -26.26
N GLY A 439 18.55 -20.72 -25.84
CA GLY A 439 18.78 -19.51 -26.62
C GLY A 439 20.22 -19.00 -26.50
N PRO A 440 20.89 -18.56 -27.61
CA PRO A 440 22.23 -18.00 -27.53
C PRO A 440 22.23 -16.71 -26.73
N LEU A 441 23.19 -16.55 -25.82
CA LEU A 441 23.52 -15.32 -25.07
C LEU A 441 23.92 -14.20 -26.06
N ARG A 442 22.96 -13.61 -26.76
CA ARG A 442 23.20 -12.41 -27.58
C ARG A 442 22.60 -11.19 -26.89
N ALA A 443 23.49 -10.26 -26.61
CA ALA A 443 23.27 -8.88 -26.19
C ALA A 443 22.42 -8.74 -24.91
N GLN A 444 23.05 -8.39 -23.81
CA GLN A 444 22.37 -7.98 -22.60
C GLN A 444 21.41 -6.83 -22.93
N PRO A 445 20.09 -7.03 -22.86
CA PRO A 445 19.17 -5.90 -22.81
C PRO A 445 19.53 -5.07 -21.57
N ARG A 446 19.36 -3.75 -21.63
CA ARG A 446 19.52 -2.84 -20.46
C ARG A 446 18.68 -3.24 -19.24
N PHE A 447 17.81 -4.22 -19.39
CA PHE A 447 17.04 -4.90 -18.33
C PHE A 447 17.27 -6.40 -18.47
N SER A 448 17.44 -7.10 -17.33
CA SER A 448 17.35 -8.56 -17.36
C SER A 448 15.93 -8.96 -17.79
N PRO A 449 15.73 -10.10 -18.48
CA PRO A 449 14.40 -10.58 -18.85
C PRO A 449 13.44 -10.68 -17.65
N ARG A 450 13.94 -11.02 -16.47
CA ARG A 450 13.19 -11.02 -15.21
C ARG A 450 12.73 -9.61 -14.83
N GLY A 451 13.62 -8.62 -14.87
CA GLY A 451 13.29 -7.24 -14.51
C GLY A 451 12.26 -6.61 -15.44
N PHE A 452 12.26 -6.99 -16.72
CA PHE A 452 11.27 -6.53 -17.68
C PHE A 452 9.87 -7.13 -17.41
N LEU A 453 9.79 -8.44 -17.15
CA LEU A 453 8.51 -9.07 -16.82
C LEU A 453 7.96 -8.55 -15.47
N GLU A 454 8.81 -8.42 -14.46
CA GLU A 454 8.41 -7.85 -13.17
C GLU A 454 7.90 -6.42 -13.33
N PHE A 455 8.54 -5.61 -14.16
CA PHE A 455 8.08 -4.25 -14.47
C PHE A 455 6.70 -4.26 -15.16
N GLN A 456 6.51 -5.05 -16.22
CA GLN A 456 5.22 -5.17 -16.90
C GLN A 456 4.12 -5.66 -15.96
N PHE A 457 4.46 -6.61 -15.08
CA PHE A 457 3.53 -7.15 -14.10
C PHE A 457 3.10 -6.08 -13.09
N LYS A 458 4.06 -5.32 -12.57
CA LYS A 458 3.77 -4.22 -11.65
C LYS A 458 2.95 -3.11 -12.29
N ASP A 459 3.21 -2.80 -13.54
CA ASP A 459 2.42 -1.83 -14.32
C ASP A 459 0.97 -2.30 -14.50
N ALA A 460 0.77 -3.59 -14.79
CA ALA A 460 -0.56 -4.16 -14.99
C ALA A 460 -1.37 -4.33 -13.69
N PHE A 461 -0.71 -4.68 -12.57
CA PHE A 461 -1.36 -5.00 -11.30
C PHE A 461 -1.23 -3.89 -10.24
N GLY A 462 -0.49 -2.82 -10.54
CA GLY A 462 -0.35 -1.68 -9.63
C GLY A 462 -1.65 -0.88 -9.52
N PHE A 463 -1.91 -0.38 -8.32
CA PHE A 463 -3.00 0.55 -8.04
C PHE A 463 -2.56 1.57 -6.98
N ASP A 464 -3.28 2.69 -6.86
CA ASP A 464 -3.03 3.66 -5.79
C ASP A 464 -3.37 3.02 -4.44
N PRO A 465 -2.40 2.88 -3.51
CA PRO A 465 -2.65 2.27 -2.20
C PRO A 465 -3.63 3.05 -1.31
N SER A 466 -4.05 4.24 -1.72
CA SER A 466 -5.05 5.04 -1.01
C SER A 466 -6.49 4.72 -1.42
N LEU A 467 -6.70 3.94 -2.48
CA LEU A 467 -8.03 3.50 -2.91
C LEU A 467 -8.67 2.60 -1.84
N LYS A 468 -9.99 2.61 -1.79
CA LYS A 468 -10.73 1.64 -0.97
C LYS A 468 -10.57 0.24 -1.56
N ALA A 469 -10.60 -0.78 -0.69
CA ALA A 469 -10.41 -2.16 -1.13
C ALA A 469 -11.49 -2.65 -2.11
N ASP A 470 -12.71 -2.13 -2.03
CA ASP A 470 -13.83 -2.40 -2.94
C ASP A 470 -13.72 -1.65 -4.29
N GLU A 471 -12.90 -0.59 -4.36
CA GLU A 471 -12.59 0.12 -5.61
C GLU A 471 -11.47 -0.56 -6.41
N VAL A 472 -10.74 -1.51 -5.82
CA VAL A 472 -9.66 -2.24 -6.48
C VAL A 472 -10.21 -3.45 -7.22
N GLU A 473 -10.73 -3.20 -8.42
CA GLU A 473 -11.29 -4.25 -9.29
C GLU A 473 -10.23 -4.97 -10.13
N GLY A 474 -10.57 -6.18 -10.57
CA GLY A 474 -9.79 -6.91 -11.56
C GLY A 474 -10.06 -6.38 -12.97
N SER A 475 -9.02 -6.38 -13.80
CA SER A 475 -9.16 -5.99 -15.20
C SER A 475 -8.96 -7.18 -16.15
N VAL A 476 -9.53 -7.10 -17.35
CA VAL A 476 -9.31 -8.09 -18.39
C VAL A 476 -7.81 -8.25 -18.74
N PRO A 477 -7.01 -7.18 -18.88
CA PRO A 477 -5.57 -7.30 -19.09
C PRO A 477 -4.86 -8.08 -17.98
N GLN A 478 -5.23 -7.88 -16.71
CA GLN A 478 -4.66 -8.63 -15.59
C GLN A 478 -4.98 -10.13 -15.68
N ALA A 479 -6.24 -10.49 -15.96
CA ALA A 479 -6.66 -11.88 -16.15
C ALA A 479 -5.91 -12.51 -17.33
N LEU A 480 -5.84 -11.84 -18.48
CA LEU A 480 -5.10 -12.33 -19.65
C LEU A 480 -3.61 -12.49 -19.37
N MET A 481 -3.01 -11.62 -18.57
CA MET A 481 -1.61 -11.73 -18.20
C MET A 481 -1.34 -12.96 -17.33
N LEU A 482 -2.19 -13.29 -16.37
CA LEU A 482 -2.04 -14.49 -15.55
C LEU A 482 -2.31 -15.76 -16.36
N MET A 483 -3.35 -15.76 -17.20
CA MET A 483 -3.78 -16.93 -17.94
C MET A 483 -2.87 -17.27 -19.13
N ASN A 484 -2.37 -16.26 -19.84
CA ASN A 484 -1.74 -16.44 -21.14
C ASN A 484 -0.25 -16.07 -21.19
N ASN A 485 0.35 -15.58 -20.09
CA ASN A 485 1.77 -15.23 -20.11
C ASN A 485 2.64 -16.48 -20.30
N PRO A 486 3.43 -16.56 -21.40
CA PRO A 486 4.21 -17.77 -21.71
C PRO A 486 5.22 -18.16 -20.62
N ALA A 487 5.71 -17.16 -19.89
CA ALA A 487 6.67 -17.36 -18.83
C ALA A 487 6.05 -18.00 -17.59
N LEU A 488 4.85 -17.57 -17.22
CA LEU A 488 4.07 -18.17 -16.14
C LEU A 488 3.66 -19.58 -16.52
N ASN A 489 3.10 -19.77 -17.73
CA ASN A 489 2.65 -21.07 -18.22
C ASN A 489 3.79 -22.08 -18.27
N ALA A 490 4.99 -21.68 -18.75
CA ALA A 490 6.15 -22.58 -18.78
C ALA A 490 6.57 -23.08 -17.39
N ARG A 491 6.28 -22.34 -16.32
CA ARG A 491 6.57 -22.77 -14.93
C ARG A 491 5.52 -23.69 -14.35
N MET A 492 4.33 -23.73 -14.92
CA MET A 492 3.24 -24.62 -14.50
C MET A 492 3.31 -26.00 -15.15
N LEU A 493 4.15 -26.19 -16.18
CA LEU A 493 4.30 -27.48 -16.87
C LEU A 493 5.01 -28.51 -15.98
N ALA A 494 4.62 -29.79 -16.11
CA ALA A 494 5.20 -30.95 -15.42
C ALA A 494 6.45 -31.50 -16.13
N VAL A 495 7.29 -30.62 -16.68
CA VAL A 495 8.46 -30.96 -17.49
C VAL A 495 9.76 -30.39 -16.93
N GLY A 496 10.88 -31.02 -17.26
CA GLY A 496 12.21 -30.50 -16.88
C GLY A 496 12.41 -30.43 -15.36
N ASP A 497 12.90 -29.29 -14.89
CA ASP A 497 13.15 -29.01 -13.46
C ASP A 497 12.18 -27.97 -12.88
N THR A 498 10.91 -27.99 -13.32
CA THR A 498 9.85 -27.18 -12.74
C THR A 498 9.49 -27.67 -11.33
N MET A 499 8.84 -26.82 -10.54
CA MET A 499 8.31 -27.17 -9.22
C MET A 499 7.36 -28.37 -9.33
N LEU A 500 6.43 -28.32 -10.28
CA LEU A 500 5.44 -29.38 -10.48
C LEU A 500 6.10 -30.73 -10.88
N SER A 501 7.05 -30.69 -11.82
CA SER A 501 7.80 -31.90 -12.22
C SER A 501 8.54 -32.52 -11.03
N ARG A 502 9.18 -31.73 -10.18
CA ARG A 502 9.83 -32.24 -8.96
C ARG A 502 8.83 -32.86 -7.98
N LEU A 503 7.69 -32.18 -7.76
CA LEU A 503 6.63 -32.66 -6.89
C LEU A 503 6.11 -34.06 -7.36
N LEU A 504 5.75 -34.18 -8.65
CA LEU A 504 5.17 -35.40 -9.18
C LEU A 504 6.16 -36.57 -9.22
N ARG A 505 7.47 -36.29 -9.33
CA ARG A 505 8.52 -37.35 -9.20
C ARG A 505 8.72 -37.83 -7.77
N SER A 506 8.59 -36.92 -6.79
CA SER A 506 8.78 -37.24 -5.38
C SER A 506 7.55 -37.85 -4.71
N THR A 507 6.35 -37.60 -5.25
CA THR A 507 5.07 -37.99 -4.65
C THR A 507 4.26 -38.83 -5.65
N ARG A 508 4.12 -40.13 -5.37
CA ARG A 508 3.37 -41.06 -6.26
C ARG A 508 1.87 -41.05 -5.99
N ASN A 509 1.47 -40.78 -4.75
CA ASN A 509 0.07 -40.70 -4.34
C ASN A 509 -0.52 -39.36 -4.81
N ASP A 510 -1.64 -39.41 -5.55
CA ASP A 510 -2.27 -38.22 -6.11
C ASP A 510 -2.90 -37.30 -5.03
N ASP A 511 -3.49 -37.88 -3.99
CA ASP A 511 -4.06 -37.09 -2.88
C ASP A 511 -2.97 -36.31 -2.14
N GLU A 512 -1.81 -36.93 -1.89
CA GLU A 512 -0.65 -36.24 -1.28
C GLU A 512 -0.09 -35.16 -2.20
N ALA A 513 -0.08 -35.39 -3.51
CA ALA A 513 0.36 -34.39 -4.48
C ALA A 513 -0.62 -33.22 -4.54
N VAL A 514 -1.94 -33.44 -4.51
CA VAL A 514 -2.98 -32.43 -4.41
C VAL A 514 -2.83 -31.62 -3.11
N GLU A 515 -2.70 -32.32 -1.95
CA GLU A 515 -2.47 -31.62 -0.66
C GLU A 515 -1.23 -30.73 -0.72
N SER A 516 -0.13 -31.22 -1.31
CA SER A 516 1.10 -30.43 -1.46
C SER A 516 0.93 -29.20 -2.34
N LEU A 517 0.14 -29.27 -3.41
CA LEU A 517 -0.18 -28.12 -4.25
C LEU A 517 -1.03 -27.08 -3.49
N TYR A 518 -2.08 -27.52 -2.81
CA TYR A 518 -2.94 -26.63 -2.02
C TYR A 518 -2.14 -25.92 -0.92
N LEU A 519 -1.33 -26.64 -0.17
CA LEU A 519 -0.45 -26.04 0.84
C LEU A 519 0.51 -25.00 0.23
N ARG A 520 1.08 -25.29 -0.93
CA ARG A 520 2.04 -24.40 -1.59
C ARG A 520 1.41 -23.16 -2.20
N VAL A 521 0.23 -23.32 -2.83
CA VAL A 521 -0.42 -22.24 -3.59
C VAL A 521 -1.39 -21.46 -2.71
N LEU A 522 -2.25 -22.15 -1.96
CA LEU A 522 -3.30 -21.53 -1.16
C LEU A 522 -2.95 -21.42 0.34
N GLY A 523 -1.88 -22.07 0.79
CA GLY A 523 -1.45 -22.02 2.19
C GLY A 523 -2.36 -22.79 3.15
N ARG A 524 -3.21 -23.68 2.66
CA ARG A 524 -4.12 -24.52 3.44
C ARG A 524 -4.24 -25.90 2.83
N LYS A 525 -4.75 -26.85 3.58
CA LYS A 525 -5.12 -28.15 3.05
C LYS A 525 -6.38 -28.06 2.17
N PRO A 526 -6.53 -28.95 1.16
CA PRO A 526 -7.79 -29.06 0.42
C PRO A 526 -8.89 -29.62 1.32
N THR A 527 -10.13 -29.24 1.06
CA THR A 527 -11.31 -29.89 1.64
C THR A 527 -11.51 -31.27 1.02
N SER A 528 -12.32 -32.12 1.67
CA SER A 528 -12.66 -33.44 1.10
C SER A 528 -13.32 -33.35 -0.28
N GLY A 529 -14.16 -32.33 -0.51
CA GLY A 529 -14.77 -32.05 -1.80
C GLY A 529 -13.75 -31.67 -2.88
N GLU A 530 -12.78 -30.81 -2.54
CA GLU A 530 -11.71 -30.41 -3.47
C GLU A 530 -10.80 -31.61 -3.84
N VAL A 531 -10.47 -32.45 -2.87
CA VAL A 531 -9.70 -33.71 -3.14
C VAL A 531 -10.48 -34.59 -4.09
N GLN A 532 -11.78 -34.79 -3.85
CA GLN A 532 -12.61 -35.66 -4.70
C GLN A 532 -12.70 -35.11 -6.14
N THR A 533 -12.93 -33.80 -6.29
CA THR A 533 -12.95 -33.14 -7.60
C THR A 533 -11.63 -33.29 -8.35
N CYS A 534 -10.48 -33.09 -7.67
CA CYS A 534 -9.17 -33.28 -8.28
C CYS A 534 -8.95 -34.75 -8.70
N ARG A 535 -9.36 -35.71 -7.88
CA ARG A 535 -9.24 -37.15 -8.17
C ARG A 535 -10.05 -37.57 -9.42
N GLU A 536 -11.30 -37.11 -9.50
CA GLU A 536 -12.17 -37.32 -10.65
C GLU A 536 -11.57 -36.72 -11.92
N TYR A 537 -11.04 -35.51 -11.83
CA TYR A 537 -10.40 -34.84 -12.95
C TYR A 537 -9.13 -35.55 -13.44
N ILE A 538 -8.26 -36.00 -12.52
CA ILE A 538 -7.06 -36.77 -12.84
C ILE A 538 -7.44 -38.07 -13.58
N ALA A 539 -8.48 -38.77 -13.12
CA ALA A 539 -8.98 -39.97 -13.77
C ALA A 539 -9.56 -39.71 -15.16
N GLN A 540 -10.27 -38.56 -15.33
CA GLN A 540 -10.87 -38.16 -16.60
C GLN A 540 -9.82 -37.81 -17.67
N VAL A 541 -8.77 -37.07 -17.30
CA VAL A 541 -7.69 -36.64 -18.21
C VAL A 541 -6.84 -37.84 -18.64
N GLY A 542 -6.60 -38.81 -17.74
CA GLY A 542 -5.83 -40.01 -17.99
C GLY A 542 -4.32 -39.80 -18.17
N ASN A 543 -3.86 -38.56 -18.19
CA ASN A 543 -2.45 -38.17 -18.16
C ASN A 543 -2.17 -37.38 -16.87
N ARG A 544 -1.41 -37.99 -15.96
CA ARG A 544 -1.12 -37.43 -14.65
C ARG A 544 -0.45 -36.03 -14.73
N GLY A 545 0.51 -35.87 -15.65
CA GLY A 545 1.24 -34.60 -15.83
C GLY A 545 0.30 -33.49 -16.24
N GLU A 546 -0.48 -33.69 -17.30
CA GLU A 546 -1.45 -32.71 -17.84
C GLU A 546 -2.52 -32.37 -16.79
N ALA A 547 -3.08 -33.35 -16.09
CA ALA A 547 -4.08 -33.12 -15.07
C ALA A 547 -3.57 -32.20 -13.94
N PHE A 548 -2.34 -32.41 -13.48
CA PHE A 548 -1.74 -31.58 -12.44
C PHE A 548 -1.29 -30.19 -12.94
N GLU A 549 -0.94 -30.05 -14.22
CA GLU A 549 -0.73 -28.75 -14.87
C GLU A 549 -2.00 -27.90 -14.81
N ASP A 550 -3.14 -28.49 -15.19
CA ASP A 550 -4.45 -27.82 -15.18
C ASP A 550 -4.91 -27.50 -13.75
N ILE A 551 -4.72 -28.39 -12.79
CA ILE A 551 -5.02 -28.14 -11.37
C ILE A 551 -4.17 -26.97 -10.85
N LEU A 552 -2.86 -26.97 -11.12
CA LEU A 552 -1.98 -25.85 -10.71
C LEU A 552 -2.39 -24.54 -11.36
N TRP A 553 -2.72 -24.58 -12.67
CA TRP A 553 -3.22 -23.42 -13.38
C TRP A 553 -4.52 -22.87 -12.76
N ALA A 554 -5.47 -23.72 -12.43
CA ALA A 554 -6.73 -23.35 -11.80
C ALA A 554 -6.51 -22.71 -10.42
N LEU A 555 -5.63 -23.29 -9.61
CA LEU A 555 -5.28 -22.76 -8.29
C LEU A 555 -4.65 -21.36 -8.36
N VAL A 556 -3.69 -21.16 -9.27
CA VAL A 556 -2.99 -19.86 -9.46
C VAL A 556 -3.95 -18.79 -10.00
N ASN A 557 -4.91 -19.15 -10.82
CA ASN A 557 -5.91 -18.22 -11.36
C ASN A 557 -7.14 -18.03 -10.44
N SER A 558 -7.19 -18.73 -9.29
CA SER A 558 -8.29 -18.58 -8.34
C SER A 558 -8.29 -17.21 -7.64
N THR A 559 -9.46 -16.72 -7.27
CA THR A 559 -9.61 -15.51 -6.44
C THR A 559 -8.92 -15.69 -5.09
N GLU A 560 -8.90 -16.91 -4.54
CA GLU A 560 -8.26 -17.19 -3.26
C GLU A 560 -6.74 -16.96 -3.32
N PHE A 561 -6.07 -17.38 -4.40
CA PHE A 561 -4.64 -17.13 -4.58
C PHE A 561 -4.33 -15.64 -4.71
N GLN A 562 -5.16 -14.90 -5.46
CA GLN A 562 -4.96 -13.48 -5.77
C GLN A 562 -5.39 -12.53 -4.64
N SER A 563 -5.92 -13.05 -3.54
CA SER A 563 -6.44 -12.26 -2.43
C SER A 563 -5.83 -12.62 -1.08
N ARG A 564 -6.02 -11.70 -0.13
CA ARG A 564 -5.68 -11.86 1.28
C ARG A 564 -6.71 -12.67 2.03
N ARG A 565 -7.07 -13.83 1.60
CA ARG A 565 -8.05 -14.68 2.30
C ARG A 565 -7.40 -15.56 3.34
#